data_cd18356426ddd04948ee59b775d4bb09
#
_entry.id   cd18356426ddd04948ee59b775d4bb09
#
_cell.length_a   1.000
_cell.length_b   1.000
_cell.length_c   1.000
_cell.angle_alpha   90.00
_cell.angle_beta   90.00
_cell.angle_gamma   90.00
#
_symmetry.space_group_name_H-M   'P 1'
#
loop_
_entity.id
_entity.type
_entity.pdbx_description
1 polymer ?
#
loop_
_entity_poly.entity_id
_entity_poly.type
_entity_poly.pdbx_seq_one_letter_code
_entity_poly.pdbx_strand_id
1 'polypeptide(L)'
;MIALVDAGCGNLRSVQRALEYVGAKDVTITSDADAIARASRVVFPGQGAFGDCVRALDANGSALREAVVSVLAKGAPFLGICIGMQVLFDESAEALGARGLGHFAGRVERIADGLLEANGARVKVPHMGWNVARPTKSAPSLGDEGSAGAWFYFVHSYHCVPSDQSVVAARTTHGVDFVSAVSKDNVLAVQFHPEKSQRAGLDLLARWLKDRA
;
A
#
# COMPACT_ATOMS: atom_id res chain seq x y z
N MET A 1 12.11 3.29 -16.57
CA MET A 1 12.51 2.76 -15.25
C MET A 1 11.31 2.75 -14.31
N ILE A 2 11.12 1.68 -13.55
CA ILE A 2 10.22 1.60 -12.40
C ILE A 2 11.06 1.81 -11.14
N ALA A 3 10.79 2.88 -10.39
CA ALA A 3 11.48 3.11 -9.13
C ALA A 3 10.79 2.31 -8.00
N LEU A 4 11.54 1.46 -7.33
CA LEU A 4 11.13 0.80 -6.10
C LEU A 4 11.78 1.57 -4.94
N VAL A 5 10.96 2.35 -4.24
CA VAL A 5 11.43 3.30 -3.23
C VAL A 5 12.04 2.56 -2.04
N ASP A 6 13.29 2.87 -1.73
CA ASP A 6 13.97 2.39 -0.54
C ASP A 6 13.94 3.48 0.56
N ALA A 7 13.00 3.33 1.45
CA ALA A 7 12.89 4.14 2.69
C ALA A 7 13.48 3.39 3.90
N GLY A 8 14.42 2.48 3.69
CA GLY A 8 15.03 1.70 4.75
C GLY A 8 14.11 0.67 5.41
N CYS A 9 12.93 0.43 4.84
CA CYS A 9 11.93 -0.48 5.39
C CYS A 9 11.34 -1.37 4.28
N GLY A 10 11.13 -2.64 4.58
CA GLY A 10 10.44 -3.58 3.69
C GLY A 10 11.31 -4.62 3.01
N ASN A 11 10.63 -5.61 2.44
CA ASN A 11 11.27 -6.67 1.67
C ASN A 11 11.35 -6.29 0.18
N LEU A 12 12.19 -5.32 -0.13
CA LEU A 12 12.34 -4.72 -1.46
C LEU A 12 12.65 -5.77 -2.53
N ARG A 13 13.52 -6.74 -2.21
CA ARG A 13 13.93 -7.78 -3.16
C ARG A 13 12.79 -8.71 -3.57
N SER A 14 11.87 -9.02 -2.66
CA SER A 14 10.70 -9.84 -3.00
C SER A 14 9.75 -9.09 -3.92
N VAL A 15 9.54 -7.79 -3.69
CA VAL A 15 8.72 -6.94 -4.56
C VAL A 15 9.37 -6.79 -5.93
N GLN A 16 10.68 -6.53 -5.98
CA GLN A 16 11.44 -6.46 -7.23
C GLN A 16 11.27 -7.74 -8.06
N ARG A 17 11.53 -8.90 -7.45
CA ARG A 17 11.40 -10.21 -8.12
C ARG A 17 9.99 -10.49 -8.62
N ALA A 18 8.97 -10.12 -7.82
CA ALA A 18 7.57 -10.29 -8.23
C ALA A 18 7.22 -9.40 -9.43
N LEU A 19 7.68 -8.15 -9.47
CA LEU A 19 7.51 -7.25 -10.61
C LEU A 19 8.23 -7.77 -11.86
N GLU A 20 9.48 -8.20 -11.71
CA GLU A 20 10.27 -8.77 -12.82
C GLU A 20 9.61 -10.06 -13.36
N TYR A 21 9.11 -10.91 -12.47
CA TYR A 21 8.43 -12.15 -12.84
C TYR A 21 7.19 -11.91 -13.69
N VAL A 22 6.43 -10.84 -13.41
CA VAL A 22 5.24 -10.48 -14.20
C VAL A 22 5.54 -9.61 -15.42
N GLY A 23 6.83 -9.46 -15.75
CA GLY A 23 7.31 -8.86 -17.00
C GLY A 23 7.75 -7.41 -16.90
N ALA A 24 7.90 -6.86 -15.69
CA ALA A 24 8.50 -5.54 -15.53
C ALA A 24 9.96 -5.57 -15.98
N LYS A 25 10.32 -4.58 -16.79
CA LYS A 25 11.70 -4.34 -17.20
C LYS A 25 12.21 -3.11 -16.45
N ASP A 26 13.50 -3.11 -16.11
CA ASP A 26 14.17 -1.94 -15.51
C ASP A 26 13.53 -1.52 -14.17
N VAL A 27 13.48 -2.46 -13.20
CA VAL A 27 13.06 -2.21 -11.82
C VAL A 27 14.28 -1.89 -10.97
N THR A 28 14.36 -0.66 -10.49
CA THR A 28 15.52 -0.16 -9.72
C THR A 28 15.12 0.14 -8.29
N ILE A 29 15.77 -0.51 -7.31
CA ILE A 29 15.66 -0.16 -5.89
C ILE A 29 16.52 1.07 -5.66
N THR A 30 15.91 2.15 -5.16
CA THR A 30 16.61 3.42 -5.01
C THR A 30 16.02 4.31 -3.91
N SER A 31 16.89 5.04 -3.21
CA SER A 31 16.56 6.18 -2.35
C SER A 31 16.94 7.52 -3.00
N ASP A 32 17.45 7.50 -4.23
CA ASP A 32 17.81 8.70 -4.98
C ASP A 32 16.55 9.45 -5.41
N ALA A 33 16.36 10.64 -4.84
CA ALA A 33 15.21 11.51 -5.10
C ALA A 33 15.06 11.87 -6.57
N ASP A 34 16.16 12.14 -7.27
CA ASP A 34 16.15 12.48 -8.68
C ASP A 34 15.73 11.30 -9.56
N ALA A 35 16.23 10.10 -9.24
CA ALA A 35 15.84 8.89 -9.94
C ALA A 35 14.35 8.59 -9.75
N ILE A 36 13.82 8.75 -8.53
CA ILE A 36 12.39 8.59 -8.21
C ILE A 36 11.56 9.61 -8.98
N ALA A 37 11.94 10.89 -8.93
CA ALA A 37 11.20 11.97 -9.60
C ALA A 37 11.11 11.81 -11.13
N ARG A 38 12.07 11.10 -11.75
CA ARG A 38 12.10 10.81 -13.20
C ARG A 38 11.53 9.44 -13.58
N ALA A 39 11.12 8.63 -12.60
CA ALA A 39 10.59 7.30 -12.85
C ALA A 39 9.27 7.36 -13.63
N SER A 40 9.07 6.41 -14.55
CA SER A 40 7.82 6.25 -15.28
C SER A 40 6.72 5.61 -14.46
N ARG A 41 7.09 4.87 -13.41
CA ARG A 41 6.21 4.26 -12.41
C ARG A 41 6.94 4.20 -11.09
N VAL A 42 6.20 4.28 -10.00
CA VAL A 42 6.77 4.18 -8.65
C VAL A 42 6.04 3.12 -7.85
N VAL A 43 6.82 2.27 -7.18
CA VAL A 43 6.30 1.34 -6.17
C VAL A 43 6.91 1.73 -4.83
N PHE A 44 6.07 1.95 -3.85
CA PHE A 44 6.48 2.24 -2.49
C PHE A 44 6.07 1.11 -1.55
N PRO A 45 6.90 0.11 -1.37
CA PRO A 45 6.66 -0.95 -0.40
C PRO A 45 7.15 -0.51 0.96
N GLY A 46 6.62 -1.14 2.01
CA GLY A 46 7.14 -0.94 3.34
C GLY A 46 6.70 -2.06 4.29
N GLN A 47 7.57 -2.39 5.22
CA GLN A 47 7.27 -3.22 6.39
C GLN A 47 7.92 -2.55 7.59
N GLY A 48 7.28 -2.60 8.76
CA GLY A 48 7.77 -1.94 9.95
C GLY A 48 6.80 -0.89 10.46
N ALA A 49 7.31 0.11 11.17
CA ALA A 49 6.49 1.13 11.81
C ALA A 49 6.30 2.38 10.93
N PHE A 50 5.12 3.00 11.03
CA PHE A 50 4.80 4.24 10.33
C PHE A 50 5.82 5.35 10.62
N GLY A 51 6.19 5.53 11.90
CA GLY A 51 7.13 6.58 12.30
C GLY A 51 8.54 6.39 11.73
N ASP A 52 9.00 5.15 11.56
CA ASP A 52 10.30 4.86 10.94
C ASP A 52 10.31 5.25 9.47
N CYS A 53 9.24 4.91 8.76
CA CYS A 53 9.08 5.27 7.36
C CYS A 53 9.01 6.78 7.16
N VAL A 54 8.26 7.51 8.01
CA VAL A 54 8.18 8.97 7.98
C VAL A 54 9.57 9.59 8.24
N ARG A 55 10.29 9.10 9.25
CA ARG A 55 11.66 9.59 9.52
C ARG A 55 12.61 9.39 8.33
N ALA A 56 12.49 8.26 7.65
CA ALA A 56 13.30 8.01 6.46
C ALA A 56 12.93 8.93 5.29
N LEU A 57 11.64 9.21 5.10
CA LEU A 57 11.17 10.20 4.11
C LEU A 57 11.70 11.61 4.41
N ASP A 58 11.80 11.98 5.69
CA ASP A 58 12.24 13.32 6.13
C ASP A 58 13.76 13.44 6.32
N ALA A 59 14.49 12.33 6.18
CA ALA A 59 15.94 12.36 6.25
C ALA A 59 16.55 13.21 5.12
N ASN A 60 17.78 13.70 5.33
CA ASN A 60 18.53 14.45 4.33
C ASN A 60 17.76 15.65 3.72
N GLY A 61 17.05 16.40 4.55
CA GLY A 61 16.31 17.59 4.13
C GLY A 61 15.03 17.29 3.36
N SER A 62 14.42 16.11 3.59
CA SER A 62 13.14 15.69 3.02
C SER A 62 13.14 15.47 1.49
N ALA A 63 14.30 15.34 0.87
CA ALA A 63 14.40 15.15 -0.59
C ALA A 63 13.61 13.93 -1.08
N LEU A 64 13.61 12.82 -0.31
CA LEU A 64 12.85 11.62 -0.65
C LEU A 64 11.34 11.88 -0.59
N ARG A 65 10.86 12.59 0.45
CA ARG A 65 9.45 13.00 0.57
C ARG A 65 9.04 13.85 -0.62
N GLU A 66 9.82 14.88 -0.95
CA GLU A 66 9.53 15.79 -2.04
C GLU A 66 9.47 15.07 -3.39
N ALA A 67 10.38 14.12 -3.62
CA ALA A 67 10.36 13.30 -4.83
C ALA A 67 9.09 12.45 -4.93
N VAL A 68 8.68 11.79 -3.86
CA VAL A 68 7.45 10.96 -3.83
C VAL A 68 6.22 11.85 -4.04
N VAL A 69 6.11 12.99 -3.36
CA VAL A 69 5.01 13.95 -3.54
C VAL A 69 4.96 14.47 -4.98
N SER A 70 6.12 14.78 -5.57
CA SER A 70 6.21 15.21 -6.97
C SER A 70 5.69 14.14 -7.94
N VAL A 71 6.02 12.88 -7.72
CA VAL A 71 5.52 11.75 -8.55
C VAL A 71 4.01 11.63 -8.45
N LEU A 72 3.45 11.69 -7.24
CA LEU A 72 2.00 11.65 -7.02
C LEU A 72 1.29 12.78 -7.77
N ALA A 73 1.84 14.00 -7.70
CA ALA A 73 1.28 15.18 -8.36
C ALA A 73 1.40 15.16 -9.91
N LYS A 74 2.45 14.51 -10.44
CA LYS A 74 2.67 14.39 -11.89
C LYS A 74 1.78 13.35 -12.57
N GLY A 75 1.04 12.54 -11.80
CA GLY A 75 0.18 11.51 -12.35
C GLY A 75 0.91 10.25 -12.84
N ALA A 76 2.16 10.03 -12.45
CA ALA A 76 2.83 8.76 -12.75
C ALA A 76 2.18 7.60 -11.94
N PRO A 77 1.95 6.42 -12.55
CA PRO A 77 1.37 5.30 -11.84
C PRO A 77 2.13 4.96 -10.57
N PHE A 78 1.41 4.94 -9.44
CA PHE A 78 1.96 4.74 -8.11
C PHE A 78 1.30 3.55 -7.42
N LEU A 79 2.10 2.64 -6.86
CA LEU A 79 1.64 1.52 -6.05
C LEU A 79 2.21 1.59 -4.63
N GLY A 80 1.34 1.85 -3.64
CA GLY A 80 1.69 1.75 -2.21
C GLY A 80 1.40 0.34 -1.68
N ILE A 81 2.33 -0.27 -0.93
CA ILE A 81 2.15 -1.60 -0.35
C ILE A 81 2.37 -1.53 1.16
N CYS A 82 1.37 -1.94 1.95
CA CYS A 82 1.37 -2.01 3.41
C CYS A 82 1.69 -0.64 4.04
N ILE A 83 2.87 -0.43 4.62
CA ILE A 83 3.30 0.89 5.12
C ILE A 83 3.27 1.93 3.99
N GLY A 84 3.62 1.55 2.75
CA GLY A 84 3.52 2.43 1.59
C GLY A 84 2.09 2.92 1.31
N MET A 85 1.05 2.16 1.69
CA MET A 85 -0.33 2.65 1.70
C MET A 85 -0.57 3.60 2.88
N GLN A 86 -0.11 3.22 4.08
CA GLN A 86 -0.39 3.98 5.29
C GLN A 86 0.22 5.38 5.26
N VAL A 87 1.46 5.53 4.78
CA VAL A 87 2.13 6.85 4.71
C VAL A 87 1.50 7.81 3.71
N LEU A 88 0.62 7.36 2.82
CA LEU A 88 -0.17 8.25 1.96
C LEU A 88 -1.23 9.05 2.72
N PHE A 89 -1.58 8.64 3.95
CA PHE A 89 -2.54 9.34 4.81
C PHE A 89 -1.88 10.46 5.63
N ASP A 90 -2.70 11.24 6.37
CA ASP A 90 -2.23 12.40 7.11
C ASP A 90 -1.38 12.02 8.32
N GLU A 91 -1.83 11.01 9.08
CA GLU A 91 -1.25 10.67 10.38
C GLU A 91 -1.53 9.23 10.79
N SER A 92 -0.87 8.75 11.83
CA SER A 92 -1.05 7.41 12.37
C SER A 92 -1.07 7.41 13.89
N ALA A 93 -1.99 6.62 14.46
CA ALA A 93 -2.03 6.34 15.90
C ALA A 93 -0.80 5.54 16.37
N GLU A 94 -0.04 4.92 15.45
CA GLU A 94 1.22 4.22 15.77
C GLU A 94 2.34 5.18 16.14
N ALA A 95 2.34 6.40 15.59
CA ALA A 95 3.42 7.38 15.77
C ALA A 95 2.84 8.79 15.89
N LEU A 96 2.42 9.13 17.11
CA LEU A 96 1.82 10.43 17.40
C LEU A 96 2.77 11.58 17.02
N GLY A 97 2.25 12.55 16.27
CA GLY A 97 2.99 13.70 15.78
C GLY A 97 3.76 13.47 14.46
N ALA A 98 3.93 12.22 14.03
CA ALA A 98 4.48 11.95 12.70
C ALA A 98 3.43 12.23 11.62
N ARG A 99 3.80 12.97 10.58
CA ARG A 99 2.94 13.31 9.46
C ARG A 99 3.26 12.46 8.23
N GLY A 100 2.24 11.81 7.68
CA GLY A 100 2.36 11.11 6.42
C GLY A 100 2.51 12.06 5.23
N LEU A 101 2.17 11.60 4.04
CA LEU A 101 2.28 12.39 2.81
C LEU A 101 1.03 13.25 2.55
N GLY A 102 -0.10 12.98 3.25
CA GLY A 102 -1.33 13.74 3.10
C GLY A 102 -1.96 13.66 1.70
N HIS A 103 -1.67 12.60 0.94
CA HIS A 103 -2.26 12.38 -0.37
C HIS A 103 -3.75 11.98 -0.27
N PHE A 104 -4.07 11.17 0.73
CA PHE A 104 -5.44 10.84 1.12
C PHE A 104 -5.75 11.43 2.49
N ALA A 105 -6.81 12.23 2.57
CA ALA A 105 -7.29 12.72 3.86
C ALA A 105 -7.78 11.56 4.73
N GLY A 106 -7.35 11.56 5.99
CA GLY A 106 -7.71 10.51 6.94
C GLY A 106 -6.51 10.08 7.79
N ARG A 107 -6.69 9.00 8.52
CA ARG A 107 -5.70 8.54 9.49
C ARG A 107 -5.51 7.03 9.44
N VAL A 108 -4.47 6.58 10.13
CA VAL A 108 -4.17 5.16 10.33
C VAL A 108 -4.47 4.83 11.79
N GLU A 109 -5.32 3.83 12.02
CA GLU A 109 -5.78 3.40 13.35
C GLU A 109 -5.32 1.98 13.66
N ARG A 110 -5.18 1.67 14.96
CA ARG A 110 -4.88 0.31 15.42
C ARG A 110 -6.15 -0.55 15.37
N ILE A 111 -6.01 -1.79 14.91
CA ILE A 111 -7.07 -2.79 15.05
C ILE A 111 -7.34 -2.98 16.55
N ALA A 112 -8.61 -2.85 16.95
CA ALA A 112 -8.97 -2.92 18.35
C ALA A 112 -8.70 -4.31 18.94
N ASP A 113 -8.27 -4.35 20.20
CA ASP A 113 -8.13 -5.62 20.93
C ASP A 113 -9.53 -6.13 21.36
N GLY A 114 -9.64 -7.44 21.51
CA GLY A 114 -10.86 -8.08 22.04
C GLY A 114 -11.98 -8.27 21.02
N LEU A 115 -11.76 -7.94 19.76
CA LEU A 115 -12.71 -8.26 18.69
C LEU A 115 -12.93 -9.76 18.54
N LEU A 116 -14.12 -10.14 18.07
CA LEU A 116 -14.46 -11.52 17.77
C LEU A 116 -14.75 -11.69 16.28
N GLU A 117 -14.34 -12.80 15.74
CA GLU A 117 -14.78 -13.29 14.42
C GLU A 117 -16.25 -13.73 14.47
N ALA A 118 -16.88 -13.86 13.31
CA ALA A 118 -18.28 -14.30 13.20
C ALA A 118 -18.55 -15.67 13.88
N ASN A 119 -17.55 -16.51 13.99
CA ASN A 119 -17.61 -17.82 14.67
C ASN A 119 -17.35 -17.75 16.18
N GLY A 120 -17.18 -16.54 16.76
CA GLY A 120 -16.89 -16.30 18.17
C GLY A 120 -15.42 -16.45 18.57
N ALA A 121 -14.52 -16.78 17.65
CA ALA A 121 -13.08 -16.83 17.92
C ALA A 121 -12.51 -15.43 18.16
N ARG A 122 -11.51 -15.31 19.05
CA ARG A 122 -10.83 -14.03 19.26
C ARG A 122 -9.99 -13.65 18.06
N VAL A 123 -10.18 -12.43 17.61
CA VAL A 123 -9.31 -11.80 16.60
C VAL A 123 -7.91 -11.62 17.16
N LYS A 124 -6.91 -12.01 16.39
CA LYS A 124 -5.50 -11.82 16.74
C LYS A 124 -4.96 -10.53 16.10
N VAL A 125 -4.27 -9.74 16.89
CA VAL A 125 -3.51 -8.58 16.40
C VAL A 125 -2.02 -8.87 16.64
N PRO A 126 -1.18 -8.81 15.59
CA PRO A 126 -1.46 -8.38 14.22
C PRO A 126 -2.39 -9.34 13.45
N HIS A 127 -3.15 -8.78 12.50
CA HIS A 127 -3.79 -9.53 11.42
C HIS A 127 -2.67 -10.14 10.56
N MET A 128 -2.44 -11.44 10.73
CA MET A 128 -1.37 -12.16 10.03
C MET A 128 -1.93 -13.42 9.39
N GLY A 129 -1.83 -13.48 8.07
CA GLY A 129 -2.29 -14.63 7.29
C GLY A 129 -3.04 -14.25 6.02
N TRP A 130 -3.71 -15.25 5.46
CA TRP A 130 -4.49 -15.10 4.25
C TRP A 130 -5.90 -14.62 4.57
N ASN A 131 -6.38 -13.64 3.81
CA ASN A 131 -7.74 -13.14 3.91
C ASN A 131 -8.22 -12.59 2.56
N VAL A 132 -9.52 -12.40 2.41
CA VAL A 132 -10.13 -11.95 1.16
C VAL A 132 -10.23 -10.44 1.13
N ALA A 133 -9.63 -9.82 0.11
CA ALA A 133 -9.91 -8.43 -0.24
C ALA A 133 -11.03 -8.39 -1.29
N ARG A 134 -12.15 -7.73 -0.95
CA ARG A 134 -13.33 -7.60 -1.81
C ARG A 134 -13.37 -6.21 -2.44
N PRO A 135 -13.33 -6.10 -3.77
CA PRO A 135 -13.46 -4.82 -4.46
C PRO A 135 -14.80 -4.15 -4.13
N THR A 136 -14.76 -2.87 -3.81
CA THR A 136 -15.94 -2.02 -3.53
C THR A 136 -16.27 -1.09 -4.68
N LYS A 137 -15.37 -1.00 -5.64
CA LYS A 137 -15.54 -0.34 -6.93
C LYS A 137 -14.67 -1.05 -7.95
N SER A 138 -15.02 -0.91 -9.23
CA SER A 138 -14.18 -1.44 -10.30
C SER A 138 -12.84 -0.71 -10.33
N ALA A 139 -11.77 -1.48 -10.26
CA ALA A 139 -10.41 -0.99 -10.39
C ALA A 139 -9.62 -2.01 -11.23
N PRO A 140 -8.95 -1.59 -12.32
CA PRO A 140 -8.33 -2.51 -13.28
C PRO A 140 -7.42 -3.56 -12.62
N SER A 141 -6.69 -3.16 -11.60
CA SER A 141 -5.74 -4.04 -10.92
C SER A 141 -6.37 -4.94 -9.85
N LEU A 142 -7.52 -4.55 -9.27
CA LEU A 142 -8.19 -5.30 -8.19
C LEU A 142 -9.30 -6.21 -8.71
N GLY A 143 -9.97 -5.82 -9.80
CA GLY A 143 -11.11 -6.51 -10.37
C GLY A 143 -12.40 -5.69 -10.31
N ASP A 144 -13.52 -6.34 -10.63
CA ASP A 144 -14.82 -5.69 -10.73
C ASP A 144 -15.48 -5.51 -9.37
N GLU A 145 -16.25 -4.44 -9.24
CA GLU A 145 -17.09 -4.17 -8.08
C GLU A 145 -18.05 -5.34 -7.82
N GLY A 146 -18.20 -5.70 -6.53
CA GLY A 146 -19.10 -6.78 -6.12
C GLY A 146 -18.61 -8.20 -6.45
N SER A 147 -17.41 -8.35 -7.03
CA SER A 147 -16.80 -9.67 -7.18
C SER A 147 -16.53 -10.32 -5.82
N ALA A 148 -16.41 -11.64 -5.77
CA ALA A 148 -16.12 -12.40 -4.54
C ALA A 148 -14.78 -12.00 -3.88
N GLY A 149 -13.95 -11.23 -4.59
CA GLY A 149 -12.62 -10.83 -4.17
C GLY A 149 -11.59 -11.94 -4.36
N ALA A 150 -10.38 -11.70 -3.89
CA ALA A 150 -9.29 -12.64 -3.98
C ALA A 150 -8.54 -12.74 -2.64
N TRP A 151 -7.88 -13.88 -2.45
CA TRP A 151 -7.07 -14.14 -1.26
C TRP A 151 -5.72 -13.48 -1.37
N PHE A 152 -5.37 -12.67 -0.34
CA PHE A 152 -4.09 -12.01 -0.22
C PHE A 152 -3.49 -12.26 1.17
N TYR A 153 -2.17 -12.11 1.28
CA TYR A 153 -1.45 -12.23 2.54
C TYR A 153 -1.36 -10.87 3.23
N PHE A 154 -1.80 -10.84 4.49
CA PHE A 154 -1.78 -9.67 5.37
C PHE A 154 -0.78 -9.88 6.51
N VAL A 155 -0.16 -8.81 6.96
CA VAL A 155 0.61 -8.75 8.21
C VAL A 155 0.65 -7.30 8.69
N HIS A 156 -0.33 -6.91 9.52
CA HIS A 156 -0.45 -5.54 10.02
C HIS A 156 -1.25 -5.47 11.31
N SER A 157 -0.95 -4.46 12.15
CA SER A 157 -1.71 -4.13 13.37
C SER A 157 -2.54 -2.85 13.22
N TYR A 158 -2.28 -2.08 12.16
CA TYR A 158 -2.92 -0.80 11.87
C TYR A 158 -3.55 -0.83 10.49
N HIS A 159 -4.63 -0.07 10.30
CA HIS A 159 -5.34 0.05 9.03
C HIS A 159 -5.71 1.49 8.74
N CYS A 160 -5.91 1.83 7.47
CA CYS A 160 -6.29 3.16 7.02
C CYS A 160 -7.79 3.42 7.21
N VAL A 161 -8.12 4.64 7.64
CA VAL A 161 -9.47 5.16 7.80
C VAL A 161 -9.58 6.44 6.97
N PRO A 162 -9.91 6.34 5.67
CA PRO A 162 -10.07 7.50 4.80
C PRO A 162 -11.29 8.33 5.22
N SER A 163 -11.14 9.66 5.19
CA SER A 163 -12.24 10.61 5.38
C SER A 163 -13.19 10.62 4.17
N ASP A 164 -12.62 10.46 2.97
CA ASP A 164 -13.37 10.34 1.72
C ASP A 164 -13.54 8.84 1.37
N GLN A 165 -14.77 8.34 1.46
CA GLN A 165 -15.07 6.94 1.15
C GLN A 165 -15.00 6.62 -0.35
N SER A 166 -15.01 7.61 -1.23
CA SER A 166 -14.90 7.41 -2.67
C SER A 166 -13.55 6.82 -3.10
N VAL A 167 -12.51 7.01 -2.29
CA VAL A 167 -11.19 6.45 -2.56
C VAL A 167 -11.08 4.96 -2.20
N VAL A 168 -12.03 4.41 -1.43
CA VAL A 168 -12.00 3.00 -1.01
C VAL A 168 -12.17 2.11 -2.23
N ALA A 169 -11.22 1.21 -2.44
CA ALA A 169 -11.20 0.29 -3.59
C ALA A 169 -11.42 -1.16 -3.19
N ALA A 170 -11.07 -1.56 -1.96
CA ALA A 170 -11.41 -2.87 -1.43
C ALA A 170 -11.54 -2.85 0.10
N ARG A 171 -12.33 -3.79 0.62
CA ARG A 171 -12.48 -4.05 2.06
C ARG A 171 -12.19 -5.50 2.40
N THR A 172 -11.81 -5.70 3.65
CA THR A 172 -11.51 -7.02 4.23
C THR A 172 -12.09 -7.06 5.63
N THR A 173 -12.62 -8.23 6.04
CA THR A 173 -13.15 -8.45 7.40
C THR A 173 -12.13 -9.20 8.25
N HIS A 174 -11.83 -8.67 9.43
CA HIS A 174 -11.01 -9.32 10.47
C HIS A 174 -11.53 -8.86 11.83
N GLY A 175 -12.64 -9.47 12.29
CA GLY A 175 -13.44 -9.00 13.42
C GLY A 175 -14.17 -7.68 13.16
N VAL A 176 -13.63 -6.83 12.33
CA VAL A 176 -14.20 -5.57 11.85
C VAL A 176 -13.88 -5.42 10.36
N ASP A 177 -14.74 -4.74 9.62
CA ASP A 177 -14.47 -4.37 8.24
C ASP A 177 -13.48 -3.22 8.19
N PHE A 178 -12.36 -3.41 7.51
CA PHE A 178 -11.37 -2.37 7.31
C PHE A 178 -11.05 -2.17 5.81
N VAL A 179 -10.50 -1.01 5.48
CA VAL A 179 -10.08 -0.66 4.13
C VAL A 179 -8.79 -1.38 3.79
N SER A 180 -8.85 -2.31 2.85
CA SER A 180 -7.70 -3.11 2.40
C SER A 180 -7.06 -2.61 1.10
N ALA A 181 -7.73 -1.71 0.38
CA ALA A 181 -7.15 -0.97 -0.73
C ALA A 181 -7.83 0.38 -0.92
N VAL A 182 -7.07 1.36 -1.37
CA VAL A 182 -7.55 2.67 -1.86
C VAL A 182 -7.05 2.90 -3.28
N SER A 183 -7.85 3.61 -4.09
CA SER A 183 -7.46 3.99 -5.44
C SER A 183 -8.10 5.32 -5.83
N LYS A 184 -7.27 6.22 -6.37
CA LYS A 184 -7.71 7.49 -6.94
C LYS A 184 -6.69 7.92 -7.99
N ASP A 185 -7.18 8.34 -9.15
CA ASP A 185 -6.35 8.79 -10.27
C ASP A 185 -5.24 7.76 -10.59
N ASN A 186 -4.00 8.17 -10.56
CA ASN A 186 -2.81 7.35 -10.82
C ASN A 186 -2.35 6.47 -9.64
N VAL A 187 -3.02 6.53 -8.48
CA VAL A 187 -2.59 5.86 -7.26
C VAL A 187 -3.46 4.65 -6.96
N LEU A 188 -2.81 3.51 -6.79
CA LEU A 188 -3.34 2.33 -6.13
C LEU A 188 -2.52 2.07 -4.87
N ALA A 189 -3.16 1.82 -3.74
CA ALA A 189 -2.44 1.40 -2.55
C ALA A 189 -3.20 0.29 -1.81
N VAL A 190 -2.45 -0.71 -1.33
CA VAL A 190 -2.99 -1.93 -0.74
C VAL A 190 -2.36 -2.22 0.61
N GLN A 191 -3.16 -2.70 1.57
CA GLN A 191 -2.70 -3.07 2.91
C GLN A 191 -2.01 -4.43 2.94
N PHE A 192 -2.37 -5.29 2.02
CA PHE A 192 -1.80 -6.64 1.87
C PHE A 192 -0.50 -6.62 1.05
N HIS A 193 0.16 -7.77 1.00
CA HIS A 193 1.44 -7.97 0.31
C HIS A 193 1.24 -8.75 -0.99
N PRO A 194 1.12 -8.10 -2.17
CA PRO A 194 0.98 -8.80 -3.44
C PRO A 194 2.15 -9.75 -3.72
N GLU A 195 3.37 -9.35 -3.35
CA GLU A 195 4.59 -10.13 -3.53
C GLU A 195 4.63 -11.43 -2.70
N LYS A 196 3.71 -11.57 -1.72
CA LYS A 196 3.53 -12.77 -0.88
C LYS A 196 2.22 -13.50 -1.16
N SER A 197 1.44 -13.03 -2.14
CA SER A 197 0.06 -13.46 -2.37
C SER A 197 -0.10 -14.40 -3.58
N GLN A 198 0.94 -15.15 -3.90
CA GLN A 198 0.92 -16.16 -4.96
C GLN A 198 0.29 -15.63 -6.26
N ARG A 199 -0.61 -16.41 -6.88
CA ARG A 199 -1.23 -16.06 -8.16
C ARG A 199 -2.02 -14.76 -8.11
N ALA A 200 -2.83 -14.55 -7.07
CA ALA A 200 -3.65 -13.33 -6.95
C ALA A 200 -2.78 -12.07 -6.89
N GLY A 201 -1.68 -12.12 -6.13
CA GLY A 201 -0.73 -11.02 -6.05
C GLY A 201 0.01 -10.75 -7.35
N LEU A 202 0.45 -11.80 -8.04
CA LEU A 202 1.10 -11.68 -9.35
C LEU A 202 0.14 -11.12 -10.41
N ASP A 203 -1.11 -11.57 -10.42
CA ASP A 203 -2.13 -11.06 -11.34
C ASP A 203 -2.44 -9.59 -11.09
N LEU A 204 -2.47 -9.13 -9.82
CA LEU A 204 -2.59 -7.71 -9.46
C LEU A 204 -1.43 -6.90 -10.02
N LEU A 205 -0.19 -7.33 -9.75
CA LEU A 205 1.02 -6.65 -10.22
C LEU A 205 1.08 -6.60 -11.74
N ALA A 206 0.71 -7.69 -12.43
CA ALA A 206 0.68 -7.76 -13.88
C ALA A 206 -0.34 -6.79 -14.49
N ARG A 207 -1.52 -6.64 -13.86
CA ARG A 207 -2.55 -5.67 -14.30
C ARG A 207 -2.08 -4.24 -14.04
N TRP A 208 -1.54 -3.95 -12.85
CA TRP A 208 -1.01 -2.63 -12.52
C TRP A 208 0.10 -2.18 -13.49
N LEU A 209 0.95 -3.11 -13.93
CA LEU A 209 1.97 -2.80 -14.95
C LEU A 209 1.38 -2.41 -16.31
N LYS A 210 0.21 -2.93 -16.66
CA LYS A 210 -0.48 -2.67 -17.94
C LYS A 210 -1.38 -1.44 -17.84
N ASP A 211 -1.76 -1.06 -16.63
CA ASP A 211 -2.64 0.07 -16.40
C ASP A 211 -1.94 1.35 -16.88
N ARG A 212 -2.62 2.09 -17.74
CA ARG A 212 -2.17 3.40 -18.21
C ARG A 212 -2.98 4.40 -17.40
N ALA A 213 -2.32 5.05 -16.45
CA ALA A 213 -2.91 6.19 -15.75
C ALA A 213 -3.36 7.26 -16.74
#